data_5ea80932dd83069656062f2aca48cc99
#
_entry.id   5ea80932dd83069656062f2aca48cc99
#
_cell.length_a   1.000
_cell.length_b   1.000
_cell.length_c   1.000
_cell.angle_alpha   90.00
_cell.angle_beta   90.00
_cell.angle_gamma   90.00
#
_symmetry.space_group_name_H-M   'P 1'
#
loop_
_entity.id
_entity.type
_entity.pdbx_description
1 polymer ?
#
loop_
_entity_poly.entity_id
_entity_poly.type
_entity_poly.pdbx_seq_one_letter_code
_entity_poly.pdbx_strand_id
1 'polypeptide(L)'
;MGIYFLNGQTGSESMSQFSRICKAMEEMDPDTYVSIVSEKSTDIIRALSDITEDGFSGLTIFIDFILCAVAADGKLSEDEFYLIKPLLEKAVGMELTYEDGKDIFYASGLDKPKDYKKTVKMMVDLLELVSPKLKEDIVLVCMMVCAVDGKISYKERKWINNLID
;
A
#
# COMPACT_ATOMS: atom_id res chain seq x y z
N MET A 1 8.13 15.60 0.56
CA MET A 1 8.50 15.28 -0.83
C MET A 1 7.24 15.18 -1.66
N GLY A 2 7.05 16.07 -2.59
CA GLY A 2 5.90 16.03 -3.48
C GLY A 2 6.11 14.97 -4.56
N ILE A 3 5.18 14.04 -4.68
CA ILE A 3 5.19 13.08 -5.77
C ILE A 3 4.22 13.58 -6.82
N TYR A 4 4.77 14.12 -7.90
CA TYR A 4 3.96 14.77 -8.93
C TYR A 4 3.55 13.85 -10.08
N PHE A 5 3.83 12.55 -9.99
CA PHE A 5 3.53 11.61 -11.07
C PHE A 5 2.03 11.38 -11.28
N LEU A 6 1.19 11.83 -10.36
CA LEU A 6 -0.26 11.71 -10.48
C LEU A 6 -0.90 12.90 -11.21
N ASN A 7 -0.11 13.91 -11.55
CA ASN A 7 -0.62 15.17 -12.11
C ASN A 7 -0.53 15.25 -13.64
N GLY A 8 -1.27 14.40 -14.33
CA GLY A 8 -1.58 14.63 -15.75
C GLY A 8 -0.45 14.51 -16.77
N GLN A 9 0.58 13.72 -16.47
CA GLN A 9 1.65 13.49 -17.42
C GLN A 9 1.27 12.43 -18.46
N THR A 10 1.90 12.49 -19.64
CA THR A 10 1.71 11.49 -20.69
C THR A 10 2.24 10.13 -20.24
N GLY A 11 1.72 9.04 -20.83
CA GLY A 11 2.06 7.68 -20.40
C GLY A 11 3.55 7.38 -20.35
N SER A 12 4.34 7.83 -21.33
CA SER A 12 5.78 7.56 -21.37
C SER A 12 6.56 8.35 -20.30
N GLU A 13 6.16 9.61 -20.05
CA GLU A 13 6.76 10.41 -18.98
C GLU A 13 6.39 9.88 -17.61
N SER A 14 5.12 9.46 -17.40
CA SER A 14 4.66 8.83 -16.16
C SER A 14 5.46 7.57 -15.85
N MET A 15 5.70 6.72 -16.84
CA MET A 15 6.47 5.49 -16.65
C MET A 15 7.92 5.78 -16.28
N SER A 16 8.56 6.76 -16.92
CA SER A 16 9.92 7.17 -16.57
C SER A 16 9.99 7.71 -15.15
N GLN A 17 9.04 8.56 -14.77
CA GLN A 17 8.96 9.13 -13.42
C GLN A 17 8.67 8.05 -12.38
N PHE A 18 7.73 7.15 -12.67
CA PHE A 18 7.42 6.02 -11.81
C PHE A 18 8.65 5.16 -11.54
N SER A 19 9.42 4.84 -12.59
CA SER A 19 10.65 4.05 -12.46
C SER A 19 11.69 4.75 -11.60
N ARG A 20 11.83 6.07 -11.71
CA ARG A 20 12.75 6.85 -10.87
C ARG A 20 12.33 6.81 -9.40
N ILE A 21 11.04 6.93 -9.12
CA ILE A 21 10.50 6.87 -7.76
C ILE A 21 10.76 5.49 -7.16
N CYS A 22 10.47 4.42 -7.90
CA CYS A 22 10.75 3.05 -7.45
C CYS A 22 12.23 2.87 -7.10
N LYS A 23 13.12 3.35 -7.95
CA LYS A 23 14.57 3.26 -7.72
C LYS A 23 14.99 4.04 -6.48
N ALA A 24 14.45 5.26 -6.31
CA ALA A 24 14.74 6.06 -5.12
C ALA A 24 14.30 5.36 -3.83
N MET A 25 13.16 4.68 -3.85
CA MET A 25 12.68 3.90 -2.71
C MET A 25 13.56 2.70 -2.42
N GLU A 26 14.00 2.00 -3.45
CA GLU A 26 14.87 0.83 -3.33
C GLU A 26 16.24 1.19 -2.74
N GLU A 27 16.71 2.43 -2.94
CA GLU A 27 17.99 2.93 -2.46
C GLU A 27 17.90 3.72 -1.16
N MET A 28 16.70 3.91 -0.60
CA MET A 28 16.49 4.75 0.57
C MET A 28 17.07 4.12 1.85
N ASP A 29 17.60 4.99 2.73
CA ASP A 29 18.06 4.59 4.06
C ASP A 29 16.92 3.95 4.88
N PRO A 30 17.16 2.80 5.55
CA PRO A 30 16.10 2.10 6.30
C PRO A 30 15.38 2.94 7.35
N ASP A 31 16.08 3.76 8.12
CA ASP A 31 15.45 4.58 9.16
C ASP A 31 14.55 5.64 8.56
N THR A 32 14.99 6.29 7.48
CA THR A 32 14.19 7.26 6.73
C THR A 32 12.95 6.58 6.14
N TYR A 33 13.14 5.39 5.60
CA TYR A 33 12.07 4.59 5.00
C TYR A 33 10.94 4.32 6.00
N VAL A 34 11.30 3.78 7.17
CA VAL A 34 10.35 3.47 8.23
C VAL A 34 9.63 4.73 8.70
N SER A 35 10.36 5.84 8.87
CA SER A 35 9.79 7.11 9.31
C SER A 35 8.74 7.64 8.33
N ILE A 36 9.02 7.58 7.03
CA ILE A 36 8.08 8.05 6.01
C ILE A 36 6.83 7.17 5.99
N VAL A 37 7.00 5.85 6.03
CA VAL A 37 5.86 4.92 6.05
C VAL A 37 4.98 5.17 7.28
N SER A 38 5.59 5.33 8.46
CA SER A 38 4.85 5.56 9.70
C SER A 38 4.07 6.89 9.67
N GLU A 39 4.72 7.96 9.23
CA GLU A 39 4.11 9.29 9.18
C GLU A 39 2.95 9.32 8.17
N LYS A 40 3.18 8.83 6.96
CA LYS A 40 2.15 8.79 5.92
C LYS A 40 1.00 7.87 6.30
N SER A 41 1.30 6.72 6.93
CA SER A 41 0.26 5.79 7.39
C SER A 41 -0.65 6.44 8.42
N THR A 42 -0.09 7.18 9.36
CA THR A 42 -0.88 7.90 10.37
C THR A 42 -1.82 8.92 9.72
N ASP A 43 -1.31 9.70 8.76
CA ASP A 43 -2.11 10.70 8.04
C ASP A 43 -3.23 10.04 7.23
N ILE A 44 -2.92 8.93 6.55
CA ILE A 44 -3.88 8.19 5.73
C ILE A 44 -5.00 7.62 6.61
N ILE A 45 -4.65 6.97 7.71
CA ILE A 45 -5.64 6.37 8.63
C ILE A 45 -6.56 7.46 9.17
N ARG A 46 -6.02 8.60 9.57
CA ARG A 46 -6.81 9.73 10.06
C ARG A 46 -7.78 10.23 8.99
N ALA A 47 -7.28 10.44 7.77
CA ALA A 47 -8.11 10.93 6.67
C ALA A 47 -9.21 9.94 6.29
N LEU A 48 -8.89 8.65 6.23
CA LEU A 48 -9.89 7.61 5.94
C LEU A 48 -10.91 7.48 7.07
N SER A 49 -10.48 7.63 8.32
CA SER A 49 -11.40 7.58 9.48
C SER A 49 -12.38 8.74 9.45
N ASP A 50 -11.95 9.92 8.99
CA ASP A 50 -12.82 11.10 8.90
C ASP A 50 -13.94 10.93 7.88
N ILE A 51 -13.76 10.09 6.85
CA ILE A 51 -14.78 9.86 5.82
C ILE A 51 -15.61 8.60 6.05
N THR A 52 -15.31 7.82 7.09
CA THR A 52 -16.10 6.65 7.47
C THR A 52 -17.10 6.99 8.57
N GLU A 53 -18.28 6.35 8.53
CA GLU A 53 -19.36 6.65 9.47
C GLU A 53 -18.99 6.36 10.93
N ASP A 54 -18.21 5.30 11.16
CA ASP A 54 -17.83 4.86 12.51
C ASP A 54 -16.50 5.44 12.99
N GLY A 55 -15.73 6.09 12.13
CA GLY A 55 -14.42 6.62 12.45
C GLY A 55 -13.34 5.56 12.70
N PHE A 56 -13.67 4.28 12.58
CA PHE A 56 -12.75 3.16 12.84
C PHE A 56 -12.36 2.39 11.58
N SER A 57 -13.24 2.36 10.59
CA SER A 57 -13.03 1.57 9.37
C SER A 57 -11.85 2.06 8.54
N GLY A 58 -11.34 3.27 8.79
CA GLY A 58 -10.19 3.81 8.08
C GLY A 58 -8.95 2.92 8.18
N LEU A 59 -8.66 2.41 9.36
CA LEU A 59 -7.52 1.50 9.55
C LEU A 59 -7.70 0.20 8.75
N THR A 60 -8.89 -0.38 8.80
CA THR A 60 -9.19 -1.61 8.06
C THR A 60 -9.08 -1.40 6.56
N ILE A 61 -9.63 -0.30 6.05
CA ILE A 61 -9.54 0.04 4.63
C ILE A 61 -8.09 0.20 4.19
N PHE A 62 -7.28 0.89 5.00
CA PHE A 62 -5.88 1.10 4.69
C PHE A 62 -5.10 -0.22 4.66
N ILE A 63 -5.35 -1.10 5.62
CA ILE A 63 -4.74 -2.43 5.66
C ILE A 63 -5.11 -3.21 4.40
N ASP A 64 -6.36 -3.12 3.94
CA ASP A 64 -6.79 -3.78 2.71
C ASP A 64 -5.99 -3.28 1.49
N PHE A 65 -5.71 -1.99 1.39
CA PHE A 65 -4.83 -1.44 0.34
C PHE A 65 -3.45 -2.08 0.39
N ILE A 66 -2.86 -2.14 1.58
CA ILE A 66 -1.52 -2.70 1.77
C ILE A 66 -1.50 -4.19 1.41
N LEU A 67 -2.50 -4.95 1.88
CA LEU A 67 -2.58 -6.38 1.58
C LEU A 67 -2.78 -6.64 0.08
N CYS A 68 -3.52 -5.77 -0.62
CA CYS A 68 -3.64 -5.86 -2.07
C CYS A 68 -2.29 -5.63 -2.77
N ALA A 69 -1.49 -4.69 -2.28
CA ALA A 69 -0.16 -4.44 -2.82
C ALA A 69 0.73 -5.67 -2.66
N VAL A 70 0.74 -6.25 -1.46
CA VAL A 70 1.49 -7.48 -1.15
C VAL A 70 0.97 -8.66 -1.98
N ALA A 71 -0.36 -8.77 -2.12
CA ALA A 71 -1.00 -9.87 -2.82
C ALA A 71 -0.68 -9.90 -4.33
N ALA A 72 -0.19 -8.80 -4.89
CA ALA A 72 0.21 -8.78 -6.29
C ALA A 72 1.25 -9.88 -6.59
N ASP A 73 2.11 -10.20 -5.63
CA ASP A 73 3.08 -11.31 -5.73
C ASP A 73 2.54 -12.64 -5.21
N GLY A 74 1.36 -12.64 -4.60
CA GLY A 74 0.73 -13.84 -4.05
C GLY A 74 1.31 -14.32 -2.73
N LYS A 75 2.16 -13.54 -2.09
CA LYS A 75 2.80 -13.92 -0.82
C LYS A 75 3.15 -12.69 0.01
N LEU A 76 3.27 -12.89 1.32
CA LEU A 76 3.75 -11.89 2.27
C LEU A 76 5.18 -12.24 2.68
N SER A 77 6.16 -11.39 2.34
CA SER A 77 7.55 -11.61 2.76
C SER A 77 7.75 -11.17 4.22
N GLU A 78 8.85 -11.64 4.84
CA GLU A 78 9.21 -11.21 6.19
C GLU A 78 9.42 -9.70 6.28
N ASP A 79 10.14 -9.12 5.31
CA ASP A 79 10.42 -7.68 5.29
C ASP A 79 9.13 -6.87 5.17
N GLU A 80 8.21 -7.29 4.32
CA GLU A 80 6.90 -6.66 4.19
C GLU A 80 6.12 -6.78 5.50
N PHE A 81 6.12 -7.96 6.12
CA PHE A 81 5.43 -8.17 7.38
C PHE A 81 5.97 -7.24 8.47
N TYR A 82 7.30 -7.18 8.66
CA TYR A 82 7.87 -6.34 9.71
C TYR A 82 7.61 -4.86 9.51
N LEU A 83 7.48 -4.42 8.25
CA LEU A 83 7.14 -3.04 7.96
C LEU A 83 5.68 -2.71 8.35
N ILE A 84 4.74 -3.63 8.10
CA ILE A 84 3.32 -3.41 8.36
C ILE A 84 2.85 -3.98 9.71
N LYS A 85 3.72 -4.66 10.43
CA LYS A 85 3.40 -5.27 11.74
C LYS A 85 2.71 -4.31 12.71
N PRO A 86 3.22 -3.07 12.93
CA PRO A 86 2.54 -2.16 13.85
C PRO A 86 1.09 -1.87 13.47
N LEU A 87 0.80 -1.78 12.17
CA LEU A 87 -0.56 -1.55 11.68
C LEU A 87 -1.45 -2.77 11.90
N LEU A 88 -0.94 -3.96 11.61
CA LEU A 88 -1.69 -5.19 11.82
C LEU A 88 -1.97 -5.42 13.30
N GLU A 89 -0.99 -5.21 14.15
CA GLU A 89 -1.15 -5.37 15.60
C GLU A 89 -2.17 -4.39 16.16
N LYS A 90 -2.19 -3.16 15.65
CA LYS A 90 -3.18 -2.16 16.05
C LYS A 90 -4.59 -2.58 15.66
N ALA A 91 -4.75 -3.15 14.48
CA ALA A 91 -6.06 -3.59 13.98
C ALA A 91 -6.58 -4.81 14.74
N VAL A 92 -5.70 -5.75 15.08
CA VAL A 92 -6.05 -7.02 15.74
C VAL A 92 -6.09 -6.86 17.26
N GLY A 93 -5.32 -5.94 17.81
CA GLY A 93 -5.26 -5.69 19.26
C GLY A 93 -4.35 -6.63 20.02
N MET A 94 -3.39 -7.28 19.35
CA MET A 94 -2.45 -8.21 19.97
C MET A 94 -1.14 -8.24 19.21
N GLU A 95 -0.07 -8.71 19.85
CA GLU A 95 1.21 -8.93 19.20
C GLU A 95 1.12 -10.08 18.19
N LEU A 96 1.81 -9.93 17.07
CA LEU A 96 1.77 -10.89 15.97
C LEU A 96 3.17 -11.37 15.60
N THR A 97 3.28 -12.66 15.28
CA THR A 97 4.48 -13.24 14.67
C THR A 97 4.33 -13.20 13.15
N TYR A 98 5.41 -13.48 12.44
CA TYR A 98 5.35 -13.59 10.97
C TYR A 98 4.36 -14.68 10.54
N GLU A 99 4.30 -15.81 11.26
CA GLU A 99 3.32 -16.88 10.96
C GLU A 99 1.89 -16.37 11.11
N ASP A 100 1.63 -15.59 12.17
CA ASP A 100 0.32 -14.95 12.35
C ASP A 100 -0.02 -14.02 11.18
N GLY A 101 0.97 -13.25 10.72
CA GLY A 101 0.81 -12.34 9.58
C GLY A 101 0.46 -13.10 8.30
N LYS A 102 1.12 -14.22 8.05
CA LYS A 102 0.80 -15.07 6.90
C LYS A 102 -0.61 -15.63 7.00
N ASP A 103 -1.03 -16.07 8.18
CA ASP A 103 -2.38 -16.57 8.41
C ASP A 103 -3.42 -15.49 8.12
N ILE A 104 -3.19 -14.26 8.56
CA ILE A 104 -4.06 -13.12 8.25
C ILE A 104 -4.13 -12.87 6.74
N PHE A 105 -2.99 -12.90 6.08
CA PHE A 105 -2.92 -12.70 4.62
C PHE A 105 -3.73 -13.76 3.88
N TYR A 106 -3.55 -15.04 4.20
CA TYR A 106 -4.30 -16.11 3.55
C TYR A 106 -5.79 -16.10 3.91
N ALA A 107 -6.12 -15.70 5.15
CA ALA A 107 -7.52 -15.59 5.56
C ALA A 107 -8.26 -14.48 4.83
N SER A 108 -7.53 -13.45 4.33
CA SER A 108 -8.13 -12.38 3.53
C SER A 108 -8.63 -12.87 2.16
N GLY A 109 -8.14 -14.04 1.70
CA GLY A 109 -8.49 -14.60 0.38
C GLY A 109 -7.80 -13.93 -0.79
N LEU A 110 -6.91 -12.97 -0.54
CA LEU A 110 -6.25 -12.20 -1.62
C LEU A 110 -5.21 -13.00 -2.40
N ASP A 111 -4.82 -14.17 -1.91
CA ASP A 111 -4.01 -15.13 -2.67
C ASP A 111 -4.81 -15.79 -3.80
N LYS A 112 -6.15 -15.68 -3.78
CA LYS A 112 -7.03 -16.25 -4.81
C LYS A 112 -7.31 -15.21 -5.89
N PRO A 113 -7.05 -15.51 -7.18
CA PRO A 113 -7.18 -14.52 -8.27
C PRO A 113 -8.54 -13.83 -8.37
N LYS A 114 -9.61 -14.56 -8.12
CA LYS A 114 -10.97 -14.00 -8.22
C LYS A 114 -11.23 -12.97 -7.12
N ASP A 115 -10.89 -13.31 -5.88
CA ASP A 115 -11.09 -12.42 -4.73
C ASP A 115 -10.15 -11.22 -4.82
N TYR A 116 -8.92 -11.44 -5.27
CA TYR A 116 -7.94 -10.37 -5.52
C TYR A 116 -8.50 -9.34 -6.51
N LYS A 117 -8.98 -9.79 -7.67
CA LYS A 117 -9.53 -8.89 -8.70
C LYS A 117 -10.70 -8.07 -8.18
N LYS A 118 -11.59 -8.71 -7.43
CA LYS A 118 -12.76 -8.04 -6.85
C LYS A 118 -12.33 -6.96 -5.87
N THR A 119 -11.39 -7.27 -4.98
CA THR A 119 -10.90 -6.34 -3.97
C THR A 119 -10.15 -5.17 -4.62
N VAL A 120 -9.29 -5.43 -5.61
CA VAL A 120 -8.59 -4.38 -6.35
C VAL A 120 -9.58 -3.41 -7.00
N LYS A 121 -10.65 -3.93 -7.61
CA LYS A 121 -11.66 -3.06 -8.21
C LYS A 121 -12.32 -2.16 -7.17
N MET A 122 -12.65 -2.71 -6.01
CA MET A 122 -13.23 -1.92 -4.91
C MET A 122 -12.27 -0.83 -4.44
N MET A 123 -10.96 -1.14 -4.35
CA MET A 123 -9.95 -0.17 -3.94
C MET A 123 -9.79 0.94 -4.97
N VAL A 124 -9.77 0.61 -6.26
CA VAL A 124 -9.69 1.61 -7.34
C VAL A 124 -10.92 2.53 -7.30
N ASP A 125 -12.11 1.96 -7.15
CA ASP A 125 -13.35 2.74 -7.06
C ASP A 125 -13.32 3.69 -5.85
N LEU A 126 -12.80 3.22 -4.71
CA LEU A 126 -12.67 4.04 -3.50
C LEU A 126 -11.69 5.20 -3.71
N LEU A 127 -10.59 4.97 -4.42
CA LEU A 127 -9.60 6.03 -4.68
C LEU A 127 -10.17 7.17 -5.53
N GLU A 128 -11.19 6.91 -6.35
CA GLU A 128 -11.85 7.96 -7.11
C GLU A 128 -12.68 8.90 -6.22
N LEU A 129 -13.06 8.44 -5.03
CA LEU A 129 -13.89 9.20 -4.09
C LEU A 129 -13.09 10.05 -3.10
N VAL A 130 -11.78 9.81 -2.98
CA VAL A 130 -10.94 10.54 -2.04
C VAL A 130 -10.20 11.69 -2.73
N SER A 131 -9.64 12.60 -1.92
CA SER A 131 -8.91 13.74 -2.46
C SER A 131 -7.65 13.27 -3.22
N PRO A 132 -7.18 14.06 -4.21
CA PRO A 132 -5.95 13.70 -4.92
C PRO A 132 -4.74 13.52 -4.01
N LYS A 133 -4.63 14.34 -2.95
CA LYS A 133 -3.54 14.21 -1.98
C LYS A 133 -3.60 12.88 -1.23
N LEU A 134 -4.78 12.49 -0.78
CA LEU A 134 -4.95 11.22 -0.05
C LEU A 134 -4.65 10.03 -0.98
N LYS A 135 -5.12 10.08 -2.22
CA LYS A 135 -4.80 9.06 -3.23
C LYS A 135 -3.29 8.93 -3.41
N GLU A 136 -2.60 10.07 -3.56
CA GLU A 136 -1.16 10.12 -3.73
C GLU A 136 -0.42 9.49 -2.53
N ASP A 137 -0.84 9.82 -1.32
CA ASP A 137 -0.24 9.27 -0.10
C ASP A 137 -0.45 7.75 0.00
N ILE A 138 -1.65 7.26 -0.33
CA ILE A 138 -1.95 5.82 -0.32
C ILE A 138 -1.08 5.07 -1.32
N VAL A 139 -0.98 5.59 -2.55
CA VAL A 139 -0.15 4.98 -3.60
C VAL A 139 1.31 4.96 -3.17
N LEU A 140 1.80 6.06 -2.58
CA LEU A 140 3.17 6.14 -2.09
C LEU A 140 3.48 5.04 -1.05
N VAL A 141 2.61 4.88 -0.05
CA VAL A 141 2.83 3.86 0.98
C VAL A 141 2.76 2.46 0.38
N CYS A 142 1.83 2.20 -0.52
CA CYS A 142 1.77 0.90 -1.21
C CYS A 142 3.06 0.60 -1.96
N MET A 143 3.62 1.59 -2.65
CA MET A 143 4.91 1.45 -3.33
C MET A 143 6.03 1.14 -2.34
N MET A 144 6.05 1.83 -1.21
CA MET A 144 7.09 1.63 -0.19
C MET A 144 6.99 0.25 0.45
N VAL A 145 5.79 -0.26 0.68
CA VAL A 145 5.62 -1.63 1.19
C VAL A 145 6.16 -2.64 0.17
N CYS A 146 5.85 -2.45 -1.12
CA CYS A 146 6.36 -3.34 -2.16
C CYS A 146 7.88 -3.29 -2.32
N ALA A 147 8.49 -2.13 -2.08
CA ALA A 147 9.93 -1.92 -2.28
C ALA A 147 10.79 -2.28 -1.07
N VAL A 148 10.19 -2.67 0.05
CA VAL A 148 10.91 -2.83 1.32
C VAL A 148 12.01 -3.90 1.26
N ASP A 149 11.84 -4.92 0.45
CA ASP A 149 12.84 -5.97 0.26
C ASP A 149 13.89 -5.64 -0.81
N GLY A 150 13.95 -4.38 -1.25
CA GLY A 150 14.96 -3.86 -2.15
C GLY A 150 14.58 -3.90 -3.63
N LYS A 151 13.40 -4.42 -3.97
CA LYS A 151 13.00 -4.51 -5.37
C LYS A 151 11.48 -4.61 -5.52
N ILE A 152 10.91 -3.75 -6.35
CA ILE A 152 9.50 -3.83 -6.72
C ILE A 152 9.35 -4.79 -7.90
N SER A 153 8.57 -5.86 -7.74
CA SER A 153 8.36 -6.84 -8.79
C SER A 153 7.52 -6.28 -9.94
N TYR A 154 7.54 -6.96 -11.09
CA TYR A 154 6.72 -6.58 -12.23
C TYR A 154 5.23 -6.57 -11.89
N LYS A 155 4.75 -7.56 -11.15
CA LYS A 155 3.35 -7.67 -10.74
C LYS A 155 2.94 -6.53 -9.81
N GLU A 156 3.82 -6.17 -8.87
CA GLU A 156 3.60 -5.05 -7.96
C GLU A 156 3.56 -3.73 -8.73
N ARG A 157 4.47 -3.53 -9.68
CA ARG A 157 4.47 -2.34 -10.55
C ARG A 157 3.17 -2.23 -11.35
N LYS A 158 2.71 -3.35 -11.89
CA LYS A 158 1.45 -3.39 -12.65
C LYS A 158 0.26 -3.03 -11.77
N TRP A 159 0.20 -3.55 -10.54
CA TRP A 159 -0.85 -3.25 -9.60
C TRP A 159 -0.88 -1.75 -9.25
N ILE A 160 0.29 -1.18 -8.95
CA ILE A 160 0.41 0.24 -8.60
C ILE A 160 0.00 1.11 -9.79
N ASN A 161 0.41 0.75 -11.01
CA ASN A 161 -0.01 1.48 -12.20
C ASN A 161 -1.53 1.48 -12.37
N ASN A 162 -2.19 0.38 -12.01
CA ASN A 162 -3.66 0.32 -12.05
C ASN A 162 -4.30 1.29 -11.05
N LEU A 163 -3.65 1.56 -9.92
CA LEU A 163 -4.14 2.54 -8.94
C LEU A 163 -4.00 3.97 -9.45
N ILE A 164 -2.95 4.24 -10.22
CA ILE A 164 -2.66 5.58 -10.74
C ILE A 164 -3.60 5.94 -11.88
N ASP A 165 -3.89 5.00 -12.75
CA ASP A 165 -4.79 5.17 -13.87
C ASP A 165 -6.25 5.11 -13.41
#